data_617682018b06b7c4b69d330554141e19
#
_entry.id   617682018b06b7c4b69d330554141e19
#
_cell.length_a   1.000
_cell.length_b   1.000
_cell.length_c   1.000
_cell.angle_alpha   90.00
_cell.angle_beta   90.00
_cell.angle_gamma   90.00
#
_symmetry.space_group_name_H-M   'P 1'
#
loop_
_entity.id
_entity.type
_entity.pdbx_description
1 polymer ?
#
loop_
_entity_poly.entity_id
_entity_poly.type
_entity_poly.pdbx_seq_one_letter_code
_entity_poly.pdbx_strand_id
1 'polypeptide(L)'
;MVLDAVGNPQTILLLGGTSEIGLAICERYLRNARAHIVLADLPGHPGKDRAIAAMTAAGARSVEWIDFDGIDTASHPGVIEAAWGGDTPRDVDVAIVAFGLLGDAEELWQNQRKAVQIAQINYTAAVSVGVLLGEKMRAQGSGRIIAMSSAAGERVRRSNFVYGSTKAGLDGFYLGLGEALREYGVRVLVIRPGQVRTTTTIEHWRATGAKEAPFTVDKEDVAELAVTASTKGKDLVWAPGLFRYVMMVLRHIPRPIFRKLPI
;
A
#
# COMPACT_ATOMS: atom_id res chain seq x y z
N MET A 1 14.13 -1.62 21.07
CA MET A 1 13.46 -2.78 20.45
C MET A 1 11.98 -2.46 20.46
N VAL A 2 11.41 -2.35 19.34
CA VAL A 2 10.14 -1.68 19.08
C VAL A 2 8.98 -2.68 19.04
N LEU A 3 9.23 -3.92 18.62
CA LEU A 3 8.26 -5.01 18.75
C LEU A 3 8.20 -5.51 20.20
N ASP A 4 7.02 -6.00 20.61
CA ASP A 4 6.93 -6.68 21.91
C ASP A 4 7.78 -7.97 21.95
N ALA A 5 7.87 -8.60 23.14
CA ALA A 5 8.68 -9.79 23.35
C ALA A 5 8.32 -10.98 22.44
N VAL A 6 7.16 -10.96 21.78
CA VAL A 6 6.67 -11.99 20.85
C VAL A 6 6.60 -11.49 19.39
N GLY A 7 7.15 -10.31 19.13
CA GLY A 7 7.29 -9.78 17.75
C GLY A 7 6.08 -9.05 17.18
N ASN A 8 5.13 -8.64 18.02
CA ASN A 8 3.98 -7.85 17.58
C ASN A 8 4.30 -6.35 17.59
N PRO A 9 3.76 -5.57 16.63
CA PRO A 9 3.93 -4.13 16.60
C PRO A 9 3.16 -3.45 17.74
N GLN A 10 3.74 -2.38 18.29
CA GLN A 10 3.11 -1.51 19.27
C GLN A 10 2.50 -0.27 18.62
N THR A 11 3.08 0.19 17.50
CA THR A 11 2.57 1.30 16.71
C THR A 11 2.56 0.94 15.23
N ILE A 12 1.42 1.18 14.57
CA ILE A 12 1.23 0.96 13.14
C ILE A 12 0.78 2.29 12.51
N LEU A 13 1.51 2.74 11.50
CA LEU A 13 1.12 3.85 10.64
C LEU A 13 0.48 3.32 9.35
N LEU A 14 -0.70 3.79 9.02
CA LEU A 14 -1.37 3.53 7.74
C LEU A 14 -1.51 4.84 6.94
N LEU A 15 -0.69 4.98 5.90
CA LEU A 15 -0.82 6.02 4.89
C LEU A 15 -1.83 5.56 3.82
N GLY A 16 -2.93 6.27 3.67
CA GLY A 16 -4.19 5.83 3.09
C GLY A 16 -5.09 5.25 4.16
N GLY A 17 -5.38 6.05 5.22
CA GLY A 17 -6.08 5.63 6.44
C GLY A 17 -7.47 5.07 6.24
N THR A 18 -8.06 5.27 5.05
CA THR A 18 -9.37 4.72 4.65
C THR A 18 -9.27 3.54 3.69
N SER A 19 -8.05 3.14 3.29
CA SER A 19 -7.82 1.98 2.41
C SER A 19 -8.36 0.70 3.04
N GLU A 20 -9.34 0.07 2.39
CA GLU A 20 -9.93 -1.17 2.90
C GLU A 20 -8.90 -2.29 3.07
N ILE A 21 -7.94 -2.40 2.16
CA ILE A 21 -6.85 -3.38 2.26
C ILE A 21 -5.91 -2.99 3.41
N GLY A 22 -5.57 -1.70 3.52
CA GLY A 22 -4.73 -1.19 4.60
C GLY A 22 -5.36 -1.42 5.99
N LEU A 23 -6.65 -1.13 6.14
CA LEU A 23 -7.41 -1.38 7.36
C LEU A 23 -7.45 -2.88 7.69
N ALA A 24 -7.70 -3.75 6.71
CA ALA A 24 -7.68 -5.20 6.92
C ALA A 24 -6.30 -5.71 7.39
N ILE A 25 -5.19 -5.11 6.91
CA ILE A 25 -3.84 -5.43 7.40
C ILE A 25 -3.68 -5.01 8.87
N CYS A 26 -4.15 -3.80 9.23
CA CYS A 26 -4.15 -3.35 10.63
C CYS A 26 -4.99 -4.26 11.52
N GLU A 27 -6.23 -4.62 11.11
CA GLU A 27 -7.09 -5.57 11.82
C GLU A 27 -6.41 -6.92 12.03
N ARG A 28 -5.69 -7.41 11.02
CA ARG A 28 -4.96 -8.68 11.12
C ARG A 28 -3.84 -8.63 12.16
N TYR A 29 -3.11 -7.51 12.27
CA TYR A 29 -2.14 -7.30 13.35
C TYR A 29 -2.81 -7.24 14.72
N LEU A 30 -3.94 -6.54 14.84
CA LEU A 30 -4.67 -6.35 16.08
C LEU A 30 -5.25 -7.65 16.67
N ARG A 31 -5.42 -8.72 15.86
CA ARG A 31 -5.81 -10.04 16.38
C ARG A 31 -4.80 -10.63 17.37
N ASN A 32 -3.54 -10.25 17.28
CA ASN A 32 -2.46 -10.81 18.08
C ASN A 32 -2.02 -9.89 19.23
N ALA A 33 -2.20 -8.57 19.09
CA ALA A 33 -1.78 -7.61 20.09
C ALA A 33 -2.54 -6.28 19.96
N ARG A 34 -2.61 -5.54 21.04
CA ARG A 34 -3.12 -4.17 21.05
C ARG A 34 -2.04 -3.21 20.60
N ALA A 35 -2.23 -2.56 19.46
CA ALA A 35 -1.33 -1.53 18.95
C ALA A 35 -1.98 -0.14 18.98
N HIS A 36 -1.16 0.89 19.01
CA HIS A 36 -1.54 2.24 18.65
C HIS A 36 -1.62 2.33 17.13
N ILE A 37 -2.73 2.81 16.59
CA ILE A 37 -2.96 2.94 15.14
C ILE A 37 -2.95 4.42 14.76
N VAL A 38 -2.09 4.80 13.85
CA VAL A 38 -2.06 6.13 13.23
C VAL A 38 -2.60 6.00 11.80
N LEU A 39 -3.74 6.62 11.55
CA LEU A 39 -4.38 6.69 10.24
C LEU A 39 -4.06 8.04 9.60
N ALA A 40 -3.46 8.04 8.41
CA ALA A 40 -3.14 9.26 7.68
C ALA A 40 -3.84 9.26 6.32
N ASP A 41 -4.73 10.23 6.06
CA ASP A 41 -5.49 10.36 4.82
C ASP A 41 -5.96 11.80 4.62
N LEU A 42 -6.62 12.08 3.49
CA LEU A 42 -7.06 13.41 3.10
C LEU A 42 -7.85 14.13 4.22
N PRO A 43 -7.60 15.43 4.41
CA PRO A 43 -8.39 16.27 5.30
C PRO A 43 -9.88 16.15 4.98
N GLY A 44 -10.71 15.90 6.00
CA GLY A 44 -12.16 15.79 5.83
C GLY A 44 -12.63 14.57 5.01
N HIS A 45 -11.81 13.53 4.84
CA HIS A 45 -12.20 12.33 4.09
C HIS A 45 -13.47 11.69 4.69
N PRO A 46 -14.52 11.43 3.88
CA PRO A 46 -15.82 10.94 4.38
C PRO A 46 -15.75 9.57 5.07
N GLY A 47 -14.72 8.80 4.83
CA GLY A 47 -14.47 7.51 5.46
C GLY A 47 -13.75 7.57 6.82
N LYS A 48 -13.35 8.76 7.29
CA LYS A 48 -12.57 8.95 8.53
C LYS A 48 -13.21 8.26 9.74
N ASP A 49 -14.44 8.63 10.06
CA ASP A 49 -15.10 8.11 11.26
C ASP A 49 -15.31 6.60 11.20
N ARG A 50 -15.62 6.07 10.01
CA ARG A 50 -15.73 4.63 9.77
C ARG A 50 -14.41 3.92 10.01
N ALA A 51 -13.31 4.47 9.52
CA ALA A 51 -11.98 3.88 9.69
C ALA A 51 -11.55 3.88 11.16
N ILE A 52 -11.77 4.98 11.88
CA ILE A 52 -11.50 5.09 13.32
C ILE A 52 -12.33 4.08 14.10
N ALA A 53 -13.64 4.00 13.82
CA ALA A 53 -14.54 3.05 14.47
C ALA A 53 -14.15 1.59 14.22
N ALA A 54 -13.73 1.26 12.97
CA ALA A 54 -13.27 -0.09 12.62
C ALA A 54 -12.03 -0.48 13.43
N MET A 55 -11.03 0.38 13.52
CA MET A 55 -9.80 0.10 14.29
C MET A 55 -10.09 -0.02 15.79
N THR A 56 -10.96 0.83 16.31
CA THR A 56 -11.41 0.76 17.71
C THR A 56 -12.11 -0.57 17.99
N ALA A 57 -13.04 -0.97 17.13
CA ALA A 57 -13.75 -2.25 17.23
C ALA A 57 -12.84 -3.46 17.10
N ALA A 58 -11.77 -3.35 16.28
CA ALA A 58 -10.74 -4.38 16.14
C ALA A 58 -9.81 -4.51 17.37
N GLY A 59 -9.95 -3.65 18.38
CA GLY A 59 -9.20 -3.71 19.63
C GLY A 59 -7.91 -2.92 19.65
N ALA A 60 -7.78 -1.88 18.82
CA ALA A 60 -6.67 -0.94 18.91
C ALA A 60 -6.54 -0.37 20.32
N ARG A 61 -5.31 -0.14 20.79
CA ARG A 61 -5.04 0.55 22.08
C ARG A 61 -5.53 1.99 22.02
N SER A 62 -5.29 2.65 20.90
CA SER A 62 -5.74 4.00 20.57
C SER A 62 -5.68 4.18 19.05
N VAL A 63 -6.49 5.11 18.54
CA VAL A 63 -6.52 5.45 17.12
C VAL A 63 -6.33 6.95 17.00
N GLU A 64 -5.35 7.36 16.21
CA GLU A 64 -5.04 8.75 15.89
C GLU A 64 -5.28 8.99 14.41
N TRP A 65 -5.71 10.18 14.05
CA TRP A 65 -5.86 10.63 12.68
C TRP A 65 -4.95 11.81 12.38
N ILE A 66 -4.21 11.70 11.28
CA ILE A 66 -3.35 12.78 10.76
C ILE A 66 -3.84 13.13 9.37
N ASP A 67 -4.00 14.42 9.08
CA ASP A 67 -4.34 14.87 7.74
C ASP A 67 -3.13 14.70 6.81
N PHE A 68 -3.33 14.01 5.69
CA PHE A 68 -2.31 13.68 4.72
C PHE A 68 -2.85 13.84 3.29
N ASP A 69 -2.23 14.75 2.51
CA ASP A 69 -2.51 14.89 1.08
C ASP A 69 -1.29 14.43 0.28
N GLY A 70 -1.44 13.34 -0.50
CA GLY A 70 -0.36 12.81 -1.34
C GLY A 70 0.14 13.78 -2.42
N ILE A 71 -0.62 14.82 -2.78
CA ILE A 71 -0.18 15.84 -3.74
C ILE A 71 0.72 16.88 -3.08
N ASP A 72 0.47 17.22 -1.83
CA ASP A 72 1.25 18.21 -1.09
C ASP A 72 2.51 17.59 -0.45
N THR A 73 3.50 17.30 -1.30
CA THR A 73 4.76 16.71 -0.83
C THR A 73 5.54 17.57 0.16
N ALA A 74 5.26 18.89 0.22
CA ALA A 74 5.88 19.79 1.18
C ALA A 74 5.38 19.54 2.62
N SER A 75 4.16 19.05 2.80
CA SER A 75 3.60 18.69 4.11
C SER A 75 4.07 17.30 4.62
N HIS A 76 4.56 16.43 3.75
CA HIS A 76 4.90 15.05 4.12
C HIS A 76 5.90 14.92 5.28
N PRO A 77 6.97 15.74 5.39
CA PRO A 77 7.86 15.69 6.55
C PRO A 77 7.12 15.90 7.88
N GLY A 78 6.20 16.88 7.94
CA GLY A 78 5.38 17.14 9.13
C GLY A 78 4.43 16.00 9.48
N VAL A 79 3.82 15.36 8.47
CA VAL A 79 2.96 14.18 8.63
C VAL A 79 3.75 13.00 9.23
N ILE A 80 4.92 12.73 8.71
CA ILE A 80 5.77 11.66 9.23
C ILE A 80 6.27 11.97 10.63
N GLU A 81 6.67 13.23 10.92
CA GLU A 81 7.06 13.65 12.27
C GLU A 81 5.92 13.45 13.28
N ALA A 82 4.69 13.86 12.92
CA ALA A 82 3.52 13.66 13.76
C ALA A 82 3.24 12.16 14.03
N ALA A 83 3.42 11.30 13.02
CA ALA A 83 3.26 9.85 13.20
C ALA A 83 4.27 9.26 14.19
N TRP A 84 5.47 9.84 14.28
CA TRP A 84 6.49 9.52 15.33
C TRP A 84 6.23 10.24 16.64
N GLY A 85 5.07 10.88 16.81
CA GLY A 85 4.59 11.44 18.07
C GLY A 85 4.91 12.90 18.31
N GLY A 86 5.58 13.61 17.40
CA GLY A 86 5.88 15.04 17.55
C GLY A 86 6.56 15.33 18.90
N ASP A 87 5.88 16.07 19.78
CA ASP A 87 6.37 16.45 21.11
C ASP A 87 6.47 15.28 22.10
N THR A 88 5.82 14.16 21.82
CA THR A 88 5.88 12.93 22.64
C THR A 88 6.42 11.79 21.79
N PRO A 89 7.74 11.68 21.63
CA PRO A 89 8.37 10.74 20.71
C PRO A 89 7.94 9.28 20.94
N ARG A 90 7.66 8.59 19.86
CA ARG A 90 7.35 7.15 19.83
C ARG A 90 7.99 6.52 18.58
N ASP A 91 8.23 5.23 18.64
CA ASP A 91 8.66 4.47 17.49
C ASP A 91 7.44 4.00 16.66
N VAL A 92 7.61 3.86 15.35
CA VAL A 92 6.63 3.21 14.46
C VAL A 92 7.21 1.87 14.00
N ASP A 93 6.56 0.78 14.39
CA ASP A 93 7.02 -0.57 14.08
C ASP A 93 6.72 -1.02 12.67
N VAL A 94 5.52 -0.65 12.21
CA VAL A 94 5.02 -1.00 10.88
C VAL A 94 4.44 0.24 10.21
N ALA A 95 4.93 0.59 9.04
CA ALA A 95 4.32 1.59 8.17
C ALA A 95 3.73 0.91 6.94
N ILE A 96 2.45 1.18 6.67
CA ILE A 96 1.72 0.63 5.52
C ILE A 96 1.44 1.75 4.55
N VAL A 97 1.95 1.64 3.32
CA VAL A 97 1.72 2.61 2.23
C VAL A 97 0.65 2.03 1.32
N ALA A 98 -0.60 2.43 1.53
CA ALA A 98 -1.77 1.84 0.88
C ALA A 98 -2.67 2.87 0.18
N PHE A 99 -2.22 4.12 0.06
CA PHE A 99 -2.93 5.12 -0.74
C PHE A 99 -2.69 4.92 -2.24
N GLY A 100 -3.61 5.42 -3.04
CA GLY A 100 -3.49 5.42 -4.49
C GLY A 100 -4.84 5.50 -5.20
N LEU A 101 -4.80 5.92 -6.44
CA LEU A 101 -5.96 6.03 -7.31
C LEU A 101 -5.83 5.07 -8.49
N LEU A 102 -6.94 4.40 -8.86
CA LEU A 102 -7.00 3.55 -10.05
C LEU A 102 -7.34 4.40 -11.29
N GLY A 103 -8.39 5.20 -11.20
CA GLY A 103 -8.93 6.00 -12.29
C GLY A 103 -9.60 5.17 -13.40
N ASP A 104 -10.24 5.85 -14.34
CA ASP A 104 -10.76 5.22 -15.55
C ASP A 104 -9.66 5.15 -16.61
N ALA A 105 -9.38 3.96 -17.12
CA ALA A 105 -8.25 3.72 -18.01
C ALA A 105 -8.37 4.47 -19.35
N GLU A 106 -9.57 4.55 -19.92
CA GLU A 106 -9.80 5.26 -21.20
C GLU A 106 -9.70 6.78 -21.02
N GLU A 107 -10.21 7.30 -19.92
CA GLU A 107 -10.09 8.72 -19.62
C GLU A 107 -8.64 9.15 -19.35
N LEU A 108 -7.88 8.34 -18.62
CA LEU A 108 -6.54 8.71 -18.17
C LEU A 108 -5.55 9.00 -19.30
N TRP A 109 -5.57 8.22 -20.37
CA TRP A 109 -4.62 8.47 -21.46
C TRP A 109 -5.04 9.60 -22.40
N GLN A 110 -6.28 10.09 -22.29
CA GLN A 110 -6.83 11.22 -23.04
C GLN A 110 -6.88 12.53 -22.24
N ASN A 111 -6.64 12.46 -20.92
CA ASN A 111 -6.70 13.59 -20.00
C ASN A 111 -5.37 13.77 -19.26
N GLN A 112 -4.50 14.64 -19.79
CA GLN A 112 -3.17 14.91 -19.23
C GLN A 112 -3.23 15.28 -17.74
N ARG A 113 -4.18 16.13 -17.31
CA ARG A 113 -4.30 16.56 -15.92
C ARG A 113 -4.54 15.37 -14.98
N LYS A 114 -5.49 14.48 -15.33
CA LYS A 114 -5.80 13.28 -14.55
C LYS A 114 -4.65 12.27 -14.55
N ALA A 115 -3.99 12.10 -15.70
CA ALA A 115 -2.82 11.21 -15.79
C ALA A 115 -1.68 11.69 -14.87
N VAL A 116 -1.39 12.99 -14.88
CA VAL A 116 -0.36 13.59 -14.00
C VAL A 116 -0.76 13.46 -12.54
N GLN A 117 -2.02 13.74 -12.19
CA GLN A 117 -2.50 13.58 -10.82
C GLN A 117 -2.31 12.15 -10.29
N ILE A 118 -2.66 11.13 -11.08
CA ILE A 118 -2.42 9.73 -10.70
C ILE A 118 -0.93 9.43 -10.55
N ALA A 119 -0.08 9.95 -11.42
CA ALA A 119 1.37 9.78 -11.31
C ALA A 119 1.92 10.43 -10.04
N GLN A 120 1.45 11.63 -9.70
CA GLN A 120 1.82 12.32 -8.47
C GLN A 120 1.42 11.54 -7.22
N ILE A 121 0.17 11.08 -7.13
CA ILE A 121 -0.32 10.35 -5.96
C ILE A 121 0.31 8.95 -5.89
N ASN A 122 0.22 8.15 -6.95
CA ASN A 122 0.62 6.75 -6.88
C ASN A 122 2.14 6.52 -6.86
N TYR A 123 2.92 7.46 -7.40
CA TYR A 123 4.37 7.28 -7.51
C TYR A 123 5.13 8.36 -6.76
N THR A 124 4.98 9.65 -7.09
CA THR A 124 5.77 10.72 -6.47
C THR A 124 5.55 10.81 -4.97
N ALA A 125 4.29 10.77 -4.52
CA ALA A 125 3.97 10.75 -3.10
C ALA A 125 4.52 9.50 -2.41
N ALA A 126 4.40 8.33 -3.07
CA ALA A 126 4.92 7.08 -2.53
C ALA A 126 6.45 7.09 -2.37
N VAL A 127 7.18 7.71 -3.31
CA VAL A 127 8.62 7.95 -3.19
C VAL A 127 8.91 8.90 -2.04
N SER A 128 8.20 10.04 -1.96
CA SER A 128 8.39 11.04 -0.90
C SER A 128 8.24 10.44 0.50
N VAL A 129 7.11 9.78 0.77
CA VAL A 129 6.91 9.16 2.08
C VAL A 129 7.86 7.99 2.32
N GLY A 130 8.22 7.22 1.28
CA GLY A 130 9.14 6.09 1.40
C GLY A 130 10.54 6.53 1.85
N VAL A 131 11.06 7.64 1.32
CA VAL A 131 12.34 8.22 1.75
C VAL A 131 12.27 8.65 3.21
N LEU A 132 11.21 9.38 3.61
CA LEU A 132 11.02 9.86 4.98
C LEU A 132 10.85 8.70 5.98
N LEU A 133 10.07 7.67 5.63
CA LEU A 133 9.95 6.45 6.43
C LEU A 133 11.28 5.74 6.59
N GLY A 134 12.04 5.65 5.49
CA GLY A 134 13.39 5.05 5.50
C GLY A 134 14.34 5.80 6.41
N GLU A 135 14.34 7.13 6.38
CA GLU A 135 15.15 7.98 7.27
C GLU A 135 14.81 7.74 8.74
N LYS A 136 13.52 7.81 9.10
CA LYS A 136 13.06 7.60 10.49
C LYS A 136 13.36 6.20 10.99
N MET A 137 13.03 5.15 10.23
CA MET A 137 13.26 3.77 10.64
C MET A 137 14.75 3.40 10.67
N ARG A 138 15.57 4.00 9.79
CA ARG A 138 17.03 3.86 9.86
C ARG A 138 17.58 4.44 11.16
N ALA A 139 17.15 5.64 11.54
CA ALA A 139 17.54 6.26 12.80
C ALA A 139 17.07 5.45 14.02
N GLN A 140 15.89 4.85 13.93
CA GLN A 140 15.31 3.95 14.94
C GLN A 140 16.06 2.61 15.03
N GLY A 141 16.78 2.19 13.98
CA GLY A 141 17.50 0.92 13.89
C GLY A 141 16.63 -0.31 13.68
N SER A 142 15.35 -0.14 13.39
CA SER A 142 14.37 -1.22 13.14
C SER A 142 13.11 -0.68 12.49
N GLY A 143 12.33 -1.56 11.87
CA GLY A 143 11.02 -1.21 11.32
C GLY A 143 10.62 -2.12 10.15
N ARG A 144 9.35 -2.04 9.79
CA ARG A 144 8.79 -2.74 8.62
C ARG A 144 7.96 -1.78 7.79
N ILE A 145 8.26 -1.69 6.50
CA ILE A 145 7.46 -0.93 5.53
C ILE A 145 6.73 -1.93 4.64
N ILE A 146 5.41 -1.80 4.51
CA ILE A 146 4.58 -2.61 3.62
C ILE A 146 4.04 -1.69 2.53
N ALA A 147 4.44 -1.91 1.29
CA ALA A 147 4.03 -1.10 0.14
C ALA A 147 3.04 -1.85 -0.76
N MET A 148 1.88 -1.22 -1.01
CA MET A 148 0.85 -1.76 -1.89
C MET A 148 1.13 -1.41 -3.35
N SER A 149 1.78 -2.35 -4.05
CA SER A 149 1.97 -2.32 -5.50
C SER A 149 0.75 -2.92 -6.24
N SER A 150 0.96 -3.52 -7.37
CA SER A 150 -0.05 -4.24 -8.14
C SER A 150 0.61 -5.19 -9.15
N ALA A 151 -0.07 -6.28 -9.48
CA ALA A 151 0.28 -7.12 -10.63
C ALA A 151 0.31 -6.32 -11.95
N ALA A 152 -0.44 -5.21 -12.04
CA ALA A 152 -0.45 -4.33 -13.20
C ALA A 152 0.90 -3.64 -13.47
N GLY A 153 1.75 -3.48 -12.44
CA GLY A 153 3.08 -2.89 -12.57
C GLY A 153 4.12 -3.84 -13.19
N GLU A 154 3.94 -5.15 -13.07
CA GLU A 154 4.91 -6.14 -13.59
C GLU A 154 4.94 -6.21 -15.12
N ARG A 155 3.78 -6.13 -15.75
CA ARG A 155 3.62 -6.06 -17.20
C ARG A 155 2.57 -5.03 -17.53
N VAL A 156 3.01 -3.82 -17.84
CA VAL A 156 2.13 -2.71 -18.22
C VAL A 156 1.38 -3.06 -19.51
N ARG A 157 0.05 -2.94 -19.48
CA ARG A 157 -0.88 -3.33 -20.55
C ARG A 157 -1.55 -2.10 -21.16
N ARG A 158 -1.98 -2.22 -22.43
CA ARG A 158 -2.71 -1.15 -23.11
C ARG A 158 -3.96 -0.71 -22.33
N SER A 159 -4.66 -1.67 -21.76
CA SER A 159 -5.90 -1.42 -21.02
C SER A 159 -5.72 -0.65 -19.70
N ASN A 160 -4.46 -0.44 -19.23
CA ASN A 160 -4.23 0.19 -17.93
C ASN A 160 -2.79 0.74 -17.80
N PHE A 161 -2.25 1.38 -18.86
CA PHE A 161 -0.83 1.72 -18.85
C PHE A 161 -0.49 2.92 -17.96
N VAL A 162 -1.36 3.89 -17.79
CA VAL A 162 -1.12 5.03 -16.90
C VAL A 162 -0.99 4.56 -15.46
N TYR A 163 -1.97 3.84 -14.95
CA TYR A 163 -1.91 3.23 -13.61
C TYR A 163 -0.77 2.23 -13.47
N GLY A 164 -0.65 1.30 -14.43
CA GLY A 164 0.37 0.24 -14.40
C GLY A 164 1.79 0.79 -14.35
N SER A 165 2.08 1.88 -15.06
CA SER A 165 3.40 2.52 -15.02
C SER A 165 3.72 3.12 -13.65
N THR A 166 2.73 3.72 -12.97
CA THR A 166 2.95 4.25 -11.61
C THR A 166 3.24 3.13 -10.61
N LYS A 167 2.54 2.00 -10.74
CA LYS A 167 2.78 0.83 -9.87
C LYS A 167 4.09 0.12 -10.19
N ALA A 168 4.55 0.12 -11.45
CA ALA A 168 5.88 -0.36 -11.81
C ALA A 168 7.00 0.48 -11.19
N GLY A 169 6.84 1.81 -11.19
CA GLY A 169 7.77 2.74 -10.55
C GLY A 169 7.81 2.56 -9.04
N LEU A 170 6.64 2.54 -8.39
CA LEU A 170 6.51 2.29 -6.95
C LEU A 170 7.17 0.97 -6.55
N ASP A 171 6.92 -0.08 -7.28
CA ASP A 171 7.46 -1.41 -7.06
C ASP A 171 9.00 -1.41 -7.08
N GLY A 172 9.58 -0.85 -8.14
CA GLY A 172 11.03 -0.73 -8.27
C GLY A 172 11.64 0.12 -7.15
N PHE A 173 11.00 1.24 -6.78
CA PHE A 173 11.46 2.10 -5.69
C PHE A 173 11.48 1.37 -4.34
N TYR A 174 10.39 0.71 -3.94
CA TYR A 174 10.32 0.06 -2.64
C TYR A 174 11.19 -1.20 -2.54
N LEU A 175 11.37 -1.94 -3.62
CA LEU A 175 12.35 -3.03 -3.65
C LEU A 175 13.77 -2.51 -3.46
N GLY A 176 14.15 -1.43 -4.17
CA GLY A 176 15.45 -0.79 -4.01
C GLY A 176 15.64 -0.20 -2.60
N LEU A 177 14.62 0.45 -2.05
CA LEU A 177 14.64 0.97 -0.68
C LEU A 177 14.86 -0.16 0.34
N GLY A 178 14.24 -1.33 0.12
CA GLY A 178 14.42 -2.51 0.96
C GLY A 178 15.85 -3.00 0.99
N GLU A 179 16.54 -3.02 -0.15
CA GLU A 179 17.96 -3.36 -0.21
C GLU A 179 18.84 -2.33 0.54
N ALA A 180 18.56 -1.03 0.33
CA ALA A 180 19.31 0.05 0.98
C ALA A 180 19.15 0.07 2.51
N LEU A 181 17.99 -0.32 3.02
CA LEU A 181 17.68 -0.26 4.46
C LEU A 181 18.00 -1.56 5.22
N ARG A 182 18.33 -2.64 4.52
CA ARG A 182 18.51 -3.98 5.11
C ARG A 182 19.57 -4.01 6.22
N GLU A 183 20.69 -3.34 6.03
CA GLU A 183 21.78 -3.28 7.01
C GLU A 183 21.41 -2.49 8.29
N TYR A 184 20.40 -1.64 8.21
CA TYR A 184 19.90 -0.85 9.35
C TYR A 184 18.77 -1.54 10.13
N GLY A 185 18.51 -2.83 9.89
CA GLY A 185 17.47 -3.58 10.60
C GLY A 185 16.04 -3.30 10.10
N VAL A 186 15.88 -2.54 9.02
CA VAL A 186 14.57 -2.23 8.43
C VAL A 186 14.26 -3.22 7.31
N ARG A 187 13.00 -3.66 7.23
CA ARG A 187 12.51 -4.57 6.20
C ARG A 187 11.41 -3.91 5.37
N VAL A 188 11.47 -4.07 4.07
CA VAL A 188 10.45 -3.58 3.15
C VAL A 188 9.80 -4.78 2.46
N LEU A 189 8.47 -4.81 2.50
CA LEU A 189 7.66 -5.80 1.80
C LEU A 189 6.83 -5.12 0.72
N VAL A 190 7.00 -5.53 -0.52
CA VAL A 190 6.13 -5.13 -1.63
C VAL A 190 5.07 -6.21 -1.85
N ILE A 191 3.80 -5.80 -1.88
CA ILE A 191 2.69 -6.69 -2.18
C ILE A 191 2.19 -6.37 -3.59
N ARG A 192 2.10 -7.39 -4.44
CA ARG A 192 1.55 -7.31 -5.80
C ARG A 192 0.19 -8.02 -5.85
N PRO A 193 -0.90 -7.36 -5.44
CA PRO A 193 -2.22 -7.95 -5.60
C PRO A 193 -2.64 -7.94 -7.07
N GLY A 194 -3.43 -8.95 -7.44
CA GLY A 194 -4.31 -8.89 -8.59
C GLY A 194 -5.53 -8.02 -8.29
N GLN A 195 -6.70 -8.45 -8.76
CA GLN A 195 -7.94 -7.78 -8.39
C GLN A 195 -8.34 -8.18 -6.97
N VAL A 196 -8.72 -7.19 -6.15
CA VAL A 196 -9.13 -7.40 -4.76
C VAL A 196 -10.58 -6.94 -4.60
N ARG A 197 -11.41 -7.73 -3.92
CA ARG A 197 -12.78 -7.34 -3.57
C ARG A 197 -12.76 -6.25 -2.51
N THR A 198 -12.97 -5.03 -2.96
CA THR A 198 -13.18 -3.84 -2.14
C THR A 198 -14.49 -3.19 -2.55
N THR A 199 -15.03 -2.32 -1.72
CA THR A 199 -16.24 -1.56 -2.05
C THR A 199 -16.09 -0.84 -3.40
N THR A 200 -14.97 -0.16 -3.61
CA THR A 200 -14.68 0.55 -4.87
C THR A 200 -14.68 -0.40 -6.08
N THR A 201 -14.08 -1.58 -5.96
CA THR A 201 -14.02 -2.56 -7.05
C THR A 201 -15.42 -3.11 -7.35
N ILE A 202 -16.20 -3.42 -6.32
CA ILE A 202 -17.57 -3.93 -6.45
C ILE A 202 -18.48 -2.88 -7.08
N GLU A 203 -18.38 -1.63 -6.67
CA GLU A 203 -19.13 -0.50 -7.23
C GLU A 203 -18.76 -0.28 -8.70
N HIS A 204 -17.49 -0.36 -9.06
CA HIS A 204 -17.03 -0.30 -10.45
C HIS A 204 -17.66 -1.40 -11.30
N TRP A 205 -17.68 -2.66 -10.83
CA TRP A 205 -18.32 -3.75 -11.58
C TRP A 205 -19.83 -3.52 -11.76
N ARG A 206 -20.51 -3.03 -10.74
CA ARG A 206 -21.94 -2.69 -10.81
C ARG A 206 -22.21 -1.58 -11.83
N ALA A 207 -21.38 -0.54 -11.83
CA ALA A 207 -21.55 0.62 -12.69
C ALA A 207 -21.26 0.32 -14.17
N THR A 208 -20.25 -0.55 -14.43
CA THR A 208 -19.79 -0.84 -15.81
C THR A 208 -20.34 -2.14 -16.38
N GLY A 209 -21.00 -2.97 -15.58
CA GLY A 209 -21.38 -4.33 -15.98
C GLY A 209 -20.17 -5.27 -16.15
N ALA A 210 -18.99 -4.86 -15.73
CA ALA A 210 -17.79 -5.69 -15.79
C ALA A 210 -17.93 -6.91 -14.86
N LYS A 211 -17.44 -8.05 -15.33
CA LYS A 211 -17.41 -9.27 -14.53
C LYS A 211 -16.16 -9.28 -13.64
N GLU A 212 -16.30 -9.94 -12.50
CA GLU A 212 -15.18 -10.24 -11.64
C GLU A 212 -14.10 -11.01 -12.42
N ALA A 213 -12.85 -10.56 -12.31
CA ALA A 213 -11.74 -11.21 -12.99
C ALA A 213 -11.39 -12.55 -12.32
N PRO A 214 -10.90 -13.53 -13.09
CA PRO A 214 -10.36 -14.76 -12.51
C PRO A 214 -9.28 -14.46 -11.47
N PHE A 215 -9.27 -15.24 -10.39
CA PHE A 215 -8.30 -15.11 -9.30
C PHE A 215 -8.42 -13.80 -8.48
N THR A 216 -9.58 -13.14 -8.49
CA THR A 216 -9.87 -12.09 -7.53
C THR A 216 -9.81 -12.65 -6.11
N VAL A 217 -9.19 -11.91 -5.21
CA VAL A 217 -9.00 -12.28 -3.79
C VAL A 217 -9.75 -11.34 -2.87
N ASP A 218 -10.03 -11.79 -1.65
CA ASP A 218 -10.60 -10.93 -0.61
C ASP A 218 -9.50 -10.10 0.06
N LYS A 219 -9.86 -8.94 0.58
CA LYS A 219 -8.91 -8.07 1.30
C LYS A 219 -8.33 -8.74 2.54
N GLU A 220 -9.08 -9.63 3.15
CA GLU A 220 -8.66 -10.43 4.29
C GLU A 220 -7.55 -11.43 3.92
N ASP A 221 -7.60 -12.03 2.74
CA ASP A 221 -6.53 -12.91 2.23
C ASP A 221 -5.24 -12.12 1.97
N VAL A 222 -5.38 -10.90 1.41
CA VAL A 222 -4.23 -9.99 1.23
C VAL A 222 -3.63 -9.60 2.58
N ALA A 223 -4.46 -9.32 3.59
CA ALA A 223 -4.02 -8.97 4.92
C ALA A 223 -3.29 -10.11 5.63
N GLU A 224 -3.82 -11.33 5.57
CA GLU A 224 -3.16 -12.52 6.13
C GLU A 224 -1.79 -12.75 5.49
N LEU A 225 -1.73 -12.64 4.15
CA LEU A 225 -0.49 -12.77 3.40
C LEU A 225 0.52 -11.67 3.78
N ALA A 226 0.07 -10.41 3.87
CA ALA A 226 0.89 -9.25 4.22
C ALA A 226 1.57 -9.43 5.58
N VAL A 227 0.78 -9.73 6.62
CA VAL A 227 1.29 -9.89 7.98
C VAL A 227 2.23 -11.10 8.06
N THR A 228 1.84 -12.24 7.51
CA THR A 228 2.68 -13.44 7.50
C THR A 228 4.00 -13.23 6.75
N ALA A 229 3.97 -12.59 5.58
CA ALA A 229 5.15 -12.33 4.78
C ALA A 229 6.09 -11.32 5.45
N SER A 230 5.52 -10.24 6.01
CA SER A 230 6.27 -9.21 6.74
C SER A 230 6.98 -9.81 7.97
N THR A 231 6.29 -10.65 8.73
CA THR A 231 6.86 -11.33 9.91
C THR A 231 8.00 -12.28 9.51
N LYS A 232 7.88 -12.95 8.36
CA LYS A 232 8.91 -13.84 7.81
C LYS A 232 10.04 -13.11 7.08
N GLY A 233 10.04 -11.77 7.05
CA GLY A 233 11.06 -10.97 6.38
C GLY A 233 11.12 -11.17 4.86
N LYS A 234 9.97 -11.41 4.21
CA LYS A 234 9.88 -11.46 2.75
C LYS A 234 9.94 -10.07 2.16
N ASP A 235 10.57 -9.94 0.99
CA ASP A 235 10.70 -8.66 0.30
C ASP A 235 9.57 -8.44 -0.73
N LEU A 236 9.00 -9.54 -1.26
CA LEU A 236 7.98 -9.50 -2.30
C LEU A 236 7.00 -10.66 -2.19
N VAL A 237 5.70 -10.36 -2.29
CA VAL A 237 4.64 -11.39 -2.38
C VAL A 237 3.57 -11.01 -3.41
N TRP A 238 2.82 -12.02 -3.85
CA TRP A 238 1.74 -11.92 -4.80
C TRP A 238 0.43 -12.40 -4.18
N ALA A 239 -0.64 -11.68 -4.40
CA ALA A 239 -1.99 -12.06 -3.96
C ALA A 239 -2.95 -12.16 -5.17
N PRO A 240 -3.35 -13.37 -5.59
CA PRO A 240 -2.93 -14.68 -5.08
C PRO A 240 -1.51 -15.07 -5.53
N GLY A 241 -0.90 -15.99 -4.81
CA GLY A 241 0.47 -16.45 -5.11
C GLY A 241 0.66 -17.02 -6.53
N LEU A 242 -0.41 -17.57 -7.13
CA LEU A 242 -0.42 -18.08 -8.51
C LEU A 242 -0.10 -16.96 -9.53
N PHE A 243 -0.44 -15.71 -9.25
CA PHE A 243 -0.15 -14.58 -10.14
C PHE A 243 1.34 -14.42 -10.43
N ARG A 244 2.22 -14.85 -9.54
CA ARG A 244 3.67 -14.89 -9.79
C ARG A 244 3.99 -15.63 -11.08
N TYR A 245 3.40 -16.80 -11.27
CA TYR A 245 3.67 -17.63 -12.45
C TYR A 245 3.00 -17.09 -13.71
N VAL A 246 1.76 -16.60 -13.57
CA VAL A 246 1.04 -15.96 -14.68
C VAL A 246 1.83 -14.75 -15.20
N MET A 247 2.27 -13.87 -14.30
CA MET A 247 3.02 -12.67 -14.68
C MET A 247 4.43 -13.01 -15.17
N MET A 248 5.07 -14.05 -14.64
CA MET A 248 6.33 -14.55 -15.17
C MET A 248 6.20 -14.92 -16.66
N VAL A 249 5.15 -15.64 -17.03
CA VAL A 249 4.88 -15.98 -18.44
C VAL A 249 4.58 -14.71 -19.24
N LEU A 250 3.64 -13.88 -18.80
CA LEU A 250 3.23 -12.66 -19.50
C LEU A 250 4.40 -11.69 -19.75
N ARG A 251 5.33 -11.58 -18.81
CA ARG A 251 6.50 -10.71 -18.91
C ARG A 251 7.42 -11.10 -20.08
N HIS A 252 7.52 -12.37 -20.38
CA HIS A 252 8.40 -12.88 -21.44
C HIS A 252 7.73 -12.96 -22.83
N ILE A 253 6.42 -12.71 -22.93
CA ILE A 253 5.74 -12.71 -24.22
C ILE A 253 6.24 -11.52 -25.07
N PRO A 254 6.75 -11.74 -26.28
CA PRO A 254 7.18 -10.66 -27.18
C PRO A 254 6.05 -9.70 -27.51
N ARG A 255 6.37 -8.40 -27.64
CA ARG A 255 5.36 -7.34 -27.89
C ARG A 255 4.42 -7.62 -29.08
N PRO A 256 4.86 -8.17 -30.23
CA PRO A 256 3.93 -8.44 -31.34
C PRO A 256 2.85 -9.47 -31.00
N ILE A 257 3.20 -10.46 -30.17
CA ILE A 257 2.23 -11.48 -29.69
C ILE A 257 1.34 -10.87 -28.60
N PHE A 258 1.95 -10.17 -27.63
CA PHE A 258 1.25 -9.56 -26.51
C PHE A 258 0.14 -8.58 -26.96
N ARG A 259 0.39 -7.80 -28.05
CA ARG A 259 -0.60 -6.87 -28.62
C ARG A 259 -1.90 -7.53 -29.11
N LYS A 260 -1.86 -8.84 -29.40
CA LYS A 260 -3.01 -9.61 -29.87
C LYS A 260 -3.82 -10.25 -28.75
N LEU A 261 -3.32 -10.18 -27.50
CA LEU A 261 -4.02 -10.72 -26.36
C LEU A 261 -5.15 -9.77 -25.93
N PRO A 262 -6.30 -10.29 -25.53
CA PRO A 262 -7.46 -9.49 -25.09
C PRO A 262 -7.33 -9.04 -23.62
N ILE A 263 -6.16 -8.45 -23.27
CA ILE A 263 -5.79 -8.11 -21.88
C ILE A 263 -5.24 -6.68 -21.78
#